data_fc4bfe9e111f38c003329838e9ba1c59
#
_entry.id   fc4bfe9e111f38c003329838e9ba1c59
#
_cell.length_a   1.000
_cell.length_b   1.000
_cell.length_c   1.000
_cell.angle_alpha   90.00
_cell.angle_beta   90.00
_cell.angle_gamma   90.00
#
_symmetry.space_group_name_H-M   'P 1'
#
loop_
_entity.id
_entity.type
_entity.pdbx_description
1 polymer ?
#
loop_
_entity_poly.entity_id
_entity_poly.type
_entity_poly.pdbx_seq_one_letter_code
_entity_poly.pdbx_strand_id
1 'polypeptide(L)'
;MAALIRFIKKTAKSQTDIRFKPMVDTGELIDVAVAQRAGLGFIGKNGLLITPELGSYVYLGEIITNIKFAPDEPMSCQCGTCTRCIDFCPPHALLGDGRMNGQRCLSYQTQTKGFMDPEFRPMIRNVLYGCDICQQVCPFNKGKDFHVHPEMEPDPDTVMPELIPMLTLSNKGFKNRFGKLAGAWRGKKPLQRNAIIALVNLHDRSAVPHLLEVIDTDPRPMIRATAAWAVSELAATPNAELTTFLEKAQAKETTALAQAEFQKALERIAQR
;
A
#
# COMPACT_ATOMS: atom_id res chain seq x y z
N MET A 1 18.39 -5.30 -14.74
CA MET A 1 19.77 -4.90 -14.34
C MET A 1 20.85 -5.82 -14.90
N ALA A 2 20.87 -7.13 -14.64
CA ALA A 2 21.94 -8.02 -15.14
C ALA A 2 22.08 -8.06 -16.67
N ALA A 3 20.95 -8.04 -17.41
CA ALA A 3 20.99 -7.98 -18.88
C ALA A 3 21.58 -6.66 -19.39
N LEU A 4 21.21 -5.53 -18.78
CA LEU A 4 21.73 -4.21 -19.13
C LEU A 4 23.24 -4.12 -18.85
N ILE A 5 23.72 -4.64 -17.71
CA ILE A 5 25.16 -4.70 -17.41
C ILE A 5 25.92 -5.53 -18.44
N ARG A 6 25.38 -6.68 -18.87
CA ARG A 6 25.99 -7.49 -19.93
C ARG A 6 26.06 -6.73 -21.25
N PHE A 7 25.00 -6.02 -21.61
CA PHE A 7 24.97 -5.19 -22.82
C PHE A 7 26.00 -4.08 -22.74
N ILE A 8 26.09 -3.33 -21.66
CA ILE A 8 27.06 -2.24 -21.47
C ILE A 8 28.49 -2.78 -21.56
N LYS A 9 28.82 -3.90 -20.88
CA LYS A 9 30.13 -4.54 -20.97
C LYS A 9 30.52 -4.96 -22.42
N LYS A 10 29.53 -5.44 -23.16
CA LYS A 10 29.75 -5.85 -24.57
C LYS A 10 30.00 -4.64 -25.47
N THR A 11 29.38 -3.50 -25.17
CA THR A 11 29.45 -2.28 -25.99
C THR A 11 30.69 -1.44 -25.66
N ALA A 12 31.05 -1.37 -24.38
CA ALA A 12 32.19 -0.57 -23.88
C ALA A 12 33.55 -1.30 -24.05
N LYS A 13 33.85 -1.81 -25.25
CA LYS A 13 35.01 -2.66 -25.55
C LYS A 13 36.40 -2.07 -25.27
N SER A 14 36.51 -0.75 -25.06
CA SER A 14 37.77 -0.04 -24.86
C SER A 14 38.21 0.11 -23.40
N GLN A 15 37.36 -0.26 -22.43
CA GLN A 15 37.68 -0.16 -21.00
C GLN A 15 37.85 -1.54 -20.38
N THR A 16 39.01 -1.80 -19.76
CA THR A 16 39.37 -3.11 -19.18
C THR A 16 38.90 -3.29 -17.72
N ASP A 17 38.74 -2.21 -16.94
CA ASP A 17 38.31 -2.25 -15.54
C ASP A 17 36.98 -1.53 -15.38
N ILE A 18 35.89 -2.14 -15.85
CA ILE A 18 34.53 -1.58 -15.69
C ILE A 18 33.90 -2.15 -14.45
N ARG A 19 33.50 -1.24 -13.53
CA ARG A 19 32.79 -1.57 -12.28
C ARG A 19 31.33 -1.13 -12.36
N PHE A 20 30.45 -1.92 -11.73
CA PHE A 20 29.01 -1.67 -11.67
C PHE A 20 28.48 -1.93 -10.27
N LYS A 21 27.69 -1.01 -9.72
CA LYS A 21 26.86 -1.20 -8.54
C LYS A 21 25.41 -0.96 -8.94
N PRO A 22 24.62 -2.02 -9.23
CA PRO A 22 23.20 -1.86 -9.51
C PRO A 22 22.44 -1.59 -8.20
N MET A 23 21.46 -0.71 -8.24
CA MET A 23 20.60 -0.34 -7.13
C MET A 23 19.17 -0.27 -7.60
N VAL A 24 18.22 -0.62 -6.72
CA VAL A 24 16.78 -0.52 -6.93
C VAL A 24 16.13 -0.35 -5.56
N ASP A 25 15.34 0.67 -5.36
CA ASP A 25 14.49 0.93 -4.20
C ASP A 25 15.24 1.02 -2.84
N THR A 26 15.95 0.00 -2.44
CA THR A 26 16.59 -0.12 -1.11
C THR A 26 18.05 0.38 -1.06
N GLY A 27 18.46 1.16 -2.04
CA GLY A 27 19.82 1.74 -2.11
C GLY A 27 20.03 2.99 -1.26
N GLU A 28 21.22 3.58 -1.38
CA GLU A 28 21.57 4.85 -0.72
C GLU A 28 21.09 6.08 -1.52
N LEU A 29 20.63 5.89 -2.75
CA LEU A 29 20.14 6.96 -3.61
C LEU A 29 18.62 7.16 -3.45
N ILE A 30 18.17 8.36 -3.74
CA ILE A 30 16.75 8.68 -3.88
C ILE A 30 16.41 8.53 -5.36
N ASP A 31 15.86 7.37 -5.75
CA ASP A 31 15.62 6.95 -7.13
C ASP A 31 14.91 8.02 -7.96
N VAL A 32 13.86 8.64 -7.41
CA VAL A 32 13.09 9.72 -8.08
C VAL A 32 13.96 10.93 -8.40
N ALA A 33 14.85 11.34 -7.47
CA ALA A 33 15.72 12.49 -7.67
C ALA A 33 16.84 12.19 -8.68
N VAL A 34 17.38 10.97 -8.66
CA VAL A 34 18.38 10.52 -9.64
C VAL A 34 17.78 10.47 -11.04
N ALA A 35 16.58 9.89 -11.18
CA ALA A 35 15.88 9.79 -12.45
C ALA A 35 15.54 11.17 -13.04
N GLN A 36 15.12 12.13 -12.19
CA GLN A 36 14.85 13.51 -12.62
C GLN A 36 16.13 14.20 -13.10
N ARG A 37 17.25 14.02 -12.40
CA ARG A 37 18.56 14.57 -12.80
C ARG A 37 19.10 13.93 -14.06
N ALA A 38 18.74 12.66 -14.32
CA ALA A 38 19.08 11.94 -15.54
C ALA A 38 18.13 12.24 -16.73
N GLY A 39 17.27 13.27 -16.61
CA GLY A 39 16.39 13.69 -17.69
C GLY A 39 15.28 12.70 -18.06
N LEU A 40 15.02 11.65 -17.24
CA LEU A 40 14.01 10.64 -17.53
C LEU A 40 12.58 11.15 -17.35
N GLY A 41 12.41 12.22 -16.58
CA GLY A 41 11.12 12.81 -16.31
C GLY A 41 11.24 13.95 -15.30
N PHE A 42 10.12 14.44 -14.83
CA PHE A 42 10.05 15.49 -13.80
C PHE A 42 9.37 14.98 -12.54
N ILE A 43 9.70 15.59 -11.40
CA ILE A 43 8.99 15.31 -10.14
C ILE A 43 7.67 16.08 -10.16
N GLY A 44 6.55 15.35 -10.13
CA GLY A 44 5.21 15.90 -10.11
C GLY A 44 4.83 16.47 -8.74
N LYS A 45 3.71 17.21 -8.68
CA LYS A 45 3.14 17.73 -7.41
C LYS A 45 2.76 16.61 -6.42
N ASN A 46 2.61 15.37 -6.91
CA ASN A 46 2.41 14.17 -6.09
C ASN A 46 3.70 13.53 -5.56
N GLY A 47 4.85 14.11 -5.83
CA GLY A 47 6.15 13.61 -5.39
C GLY A 47 6.71 12.41 -6.18
N LEU A 48 6.01 11.96 -7.22
CA LEU A 48 6.46 10.84 -8.06
C LEU A 48 7.19 11.35 -9.31
N LEU A 49 8.06 10.50 -9.86
CA LEU A 49 8.59 10.74 -11.20
C LEU A 49 7.47 10.58 -12.23
N ILE A 50 7.34 11.54 -13.13
CA ILE A 50 6.43 11.50 -14.26
C ILE A 50 7.26 11.60 -15.53
N THR A 51 7.25 10.55 -16.34
CA THR A 51 7.87 10.55 -17.65
C THR A 51 6.84 11.00 -18.71
N PRO A 52 7.23 11.79 -19.71
CA PRO A 52 6.28 12.23 -20.76
C PRO A 52 5.68 11.06 -21.54
N GLU A 53 6.48 10.02 -21.79
CA GLU A 53 6.10 8.87 -22.62
C GLU A 53 5.28 7.85 -21.86
N LEU A 54 5.72 7.47 -20.62
CA LEU A 54 5.18 6.34 -19.87
C LEU A 54 4.30 6.74 -18.69
N GLY A 55 4.24 8.03 -18.33
CA GLY A 55 3.54 8.47 -17.13
C GLY A 55 4.32 8.18 -15.85
N SER A 56 3.62 7.89 -14.75
CA SER A 56 4.23 7.64 -13.44
C SER A 56 4.25 6.18 -12.99
N TYR A 57 3.61 5.27 -13.73
CA TYR A 57 3.64 3.83 -13.44
C TYR A 57 4.92 3.20 -14.00
N VAL A 58 6.05 3.58 -13.43
CA VAL A 58 7.39 3.12 -13.84
C VAL A 58 8.17 2.58 -12.66
N TYR A 59 8.97 1.54 -12.90
CA TYR A 59 9.95 1.06 -11.94
C TYR A 59 11.29 1.73 -12.22
N LEU A 60 11.90 2.27 -11.18
CA LEU A 60 13.20 2.95 -11.26
C LEU A 60 14.33 2.02 -10.84
N GLY A 61 15.50 2.25 -11.39
CA GLY A 61 16.70 1.55 -11.00
C GLY A 61 17.94 2.23 -11.56
N GLU A 62 19.03 2.21 -10.82
CA GLU A 62 20.28 2.87 -11.13
C GLU A 62 21.43 1.89 -11.28
N ILE A 63 22.42 2.29 -12.04
CA ILE A 63 23.71 1.61 -12.11
C ILE A 63 24.82 2.63 -11.91
N ILE A 64 25.45 2.60 -10.73
CA ILE A 64 26.68 3.36 -10.52
C ILE A 64 27.81 2.65 -11.26
N THR A 65 28.58 3.40 -12.05
CA THR A 65 29.68 2.86 -12.85
C THR A 65 30.81 3.89 -12.97
N ASN A 66 32.01 3.40 -13.28
CA ASN A 66 33.16 4.23 -13.63
C ASN A 66 33.26 4.55 -15.12
N ILE A 67 32.27 4.14 -15.93
CA ILE A 67 32.17 4.56 -17.33
C ILE A 67 31.75 6.04 -17.36
N LYS A 68 32.42 6.82 -18.19
CA LYS A 68 32.03 8.21 -18.43
C LYS A 68 30.90 8.26 -19.43
N PHE A 69 29.74 8.79 -18.98
CA PHE A 69 28.63 9.17 -19.85
C PHE A 69 28.53 10.70 -19.88
N ALA A 70 28.11 11.24 -21.01
CA ALA A 70 27.66 12.63 -21.05
C ALA A 70 26.40 12.77 -20.15
N PRO A 71 26.33 13.75 -19.25
CA PRO A 71 25.14 13.94 -18.45
C PRO A 71 23.97 14.43 -19.31
N ASP A 72 22.77 13.95 -19.00
CA ASP A 72 21.54 14.50 -19.56
C ASP A 72 21.08 15.72 -18.74
N GLU A 73 20.22 16.54 -19.33
CA GLU A 73 19.69 17.74 -18.65
C GLU A 73 18.46 17.39 -17.80
N PRO A 74 18.37 17.87 -16.55
CA PRO A 74 17.20 17.68 -15.71
C PRO A 74 15.94 18.27 -16.32
N MET A 75 14.82 17.56 -16.20
CA MET A 75 13.53 18.03 -16.69
C MET A 75 12.81 18.88 -15.61
N SER A 76 12.30 20.05 -16.01
CA SER A 76 11.49 20.92 -15.16
C SER A 76 10.07 20.36 -15.00
N CYS A 77 9.41 20.67 -13.87
CA CYS A 77 8.04 20.20 -13.58
C CYS A 77 7.04 20.74 -14.61
N GLN A 78 6.28 19.85 -15.23
CA GLN A 78 5.27 20.13 -16.26
C GLN A 78 3.83 20.11 -15.74
N CYS A 79 3.61 20.04 -14.42
CA CYS A 79 2.27 20.01 -13.83
C CYS A 79 1.46 21.31 -14.09
N GLY A 80 2.13 22.45 -14.35
CA GLY A 80 1.47 23.73 -14.55
C GLY A 80 0.50 24.08 -13.40
N THR A 81 -0.71 24.48 -13.76
CA THR A 81 -1.78 24.84 -12.80
C THR A 81 -2.58 23.64 -12.30
N CYS A 82 -2.32 22.42 -12.78
CA CYS A 82 -3.05 21.21 -12.37
C CYS A 82 -2.86 20.91 -10.88
N THR A 83 -3.98 20.60 -10.17
CA THR A 83 -4.01 20.25 -8.74
C THR A 83 -4.70 18.91 -8.47
N ARG A 84 -5.07 18.15 -9.51
CA ARG A 84 -5.90 16.95 -9.38
C ARG A 84 -5.40 15.96 -8.32
N CYS A 85 -4.11 15.64 -8.29
CA CYS A 85 -3.56 14.71 -7.31
C CYS A 85 -3.71 15.23 -5.86
N ILE A 86 -3.65 16.55 -5.66
CA ILE A 86 -3.82 17.19 -4.35
C ILE A 86 -5.28 17.12 -3.94
N ASP A 87 -6.19 17.54 -4.83
CA ASP A 87 -7.64 17.63 -4.58
C ASP A 87 -8.27 16.27 -4.31
N PHE A 88 -7.79 15.22 -5.00
CA PHE A 88 -8.28 13.85 -4.87
C PHE A 88 -7.56 13.01 -3.81
N CYS A 89 -6.55 13.55 -3.12
CA CYS A 89 -5.87 12.84 -2.04
C CYS A 89 -6.75 12.79 -0.78
N PRO A 90 -7.35 11.65 -0.39
CA PRO A 90 -8.37 11.63 0.67
C PRO A 90 -7.86 12.17 2.01
N PRO A 91 -6.64 11.83 2.47
CA PRO A 91 -6.11 12.36 3.73
C PRO A 91 -5.33 13.69 3.55
N HIS A 92 -5.38 14.32 2.38
CA HIS A 92 -4.64 15.55 2.07
C HIS A 92 -3.15 15.45 2.41
N ALA A 93 -2.51 14.36 1.99
CA ALA A 93 -1.10 14.11 2.27
C ALA A 93 -0.15 14.95 1.40
N LEU A 94 -0.59 15.43 0.24
CA LEU A 94 0.25 16.12 -0.75
C LEU A 94 0.28 17.62 -0.49
N LEU A 95 1.48 18.22 -0.49
CA LEU A 95 1.71 19.64 -0.17
C LEU A 95 1.69 20.54 -1.42
N GLY A 96 1.72 19.96 -2.62
CA GLY A 96 1.57 20.69 -3.88
C GLY A 96 2.89 21.14 -4.54
N ASP A 97 4.00 20.94 -3.88
CA ASP A 97 5.36 21.30 -4.33
C ASP A 97 6.27 20.08 -4.55
N GLY A 98 5.68 18.90 -4.72
CA GLY A 98 6.40 17.63 -4.82
C GLY A 98 6.71 16.98 -3.48
N ARG A 99 6.43 17.66 -2.36
CA ARG A 99 6.55 17.09 -1.00
C ARG A 99 5.23 16.52 -0.52
N MET A 100 5.32 15.60 0.44
CA MET A 100 4.15 14.97 1.05
C MET A 100 4.35 14.76 2.56
N ASN A 101 3.24 14.76 3.30
CA ASN A 101 3.22 14.23 4.65
C ASN A 101 3.08 12.70 4.58
N GLY A 102 4.19 11.98 4.70
CA GLY A 102 4.22 10.52 4.61
C GLY A 102 3.34 9.83 5.64
N GLN A 103 3.19 10.41 6.84
CA GLN A 103 2.34 9.86 7.91
C GLN A 103 0.85 9.88 7.54
N ARG A 104 0.43 10.79 6.67
CA ARG A 104 -0.96 10.86 6.19
C ARG A 104 -1.18 10.03 4.93
N CYS A 105 -0.12 9.66 4.20
CA CYS A 105 -0.26 8.92 2.94
C CYS A 105 -0.96 7.56 3.15
N LEU A 106 -2.03 7.27 2.42
CA LEU A 106 -2.75 6.00 2.54
C LEU A 106 -1.87 4.81 2.15
N SER A 107 -0.94 4.97 1.21
CA SER A 107 0.03 3.92 0.90
C SER A 107 0.86 3.54 2.12
N TYR A 108 1.29 4.53 2.91
CA TYR A 108 1.97 4.29 4.18
C TYR A 108 1.02 3.65 5.21
N GLN A 109 -0.21 4.16 5.35
CA GLN A 109 -1.19 3.67 6.33
C GLN A 109 -1.57 2.19 6.09
N THR A 110 -1.70 1.76 4.84
CA THR A 110 -1.96 0.35 4.53
C THR A 110 -0.80 -0.58 4.92
N GLN A 111 0.41 -0.04 5.09
CA GLN A 111 1.63 -0.77 5.40
C GLN A 111 2.07 -0.68 6.87
N THR A 112 1.47 0.22 7.66
CA THR A 112 1.82 0.37 9.09
C THR A 112 1.54 -0.90 9.88
N LYS A 113 2.35 -1.14 10.89
CA LYS A 113 2.09 -2.19 11.90
C LYS A 113 1.17 -1.62 12.97
N GLY A 114 0.34 -2.47 13.56
CA GLY A 114 -0.56 -2.06 14.63
C GLY A 114 -1.94 -1.62 14.14
N PHE A 115 -2.64 -0.89 14.97
CA PHE A 115 -3.97 -0.35 14.65
C PHE A 115 -3.86 0.73 13.59
N MET A 116 -4.86 0.79 12.70
CA MET A 116 -5.05 1.95 11.84
C MET A 116 -5.92 2.97 12.56
N ASP A 117 -5.49 4.22 12.56
CA ASP A 117 -6.29 5.31 13.13
C ASP A 117 -7.69 5.33 12.48
N PRO A 118 -8.76 5.49 13.28
CA PRO A 118 -10.14 5.55 12.78
C PRO A 118 -10.35 6.54 11.63
N GLU A 119 -9.61 7.65 11.60
CA GLU A 119 -9.66 8.65 10.53
C GLU A 119 -9.37 8.01 9.15
N PHE A 120 -8.39 7.10 9.06
CA PHE A 120 -7.98 6.52 7.78
C PHE A 120 -8.80 5.31 7.34
N ARG A 121 -9.53 4.66 8.26
CA ARG A 121 -10.27 3.43 7.96
C ARG A 121 -11.25 3.58 6.78
N PRO A 122 -12.11 4.59 6.72
CA PRO A 122 -12.98 4.78 5.55
C PRO A 122 -12.21 5.21 4.30
N MET A 123 -11.09 5.91 4.45
CA MET A 123 -10.33 6.45 3.34
C MET A 123 -9.61 5.38 2.52
N ILE A 124 -9.23 4.24 3.12
CA ILE A 124 -8.60 3.13 2.37
C ILE A 124 -9.58 2.39 1.46
N ARG A 125 -10.90 2.59 1.63
CA ARG A 125 -11.94 1.92 0.84
C ARG A 125 -11.73 0.39 0.86
N ASN A 126 -11.47 -0.23 -0.30
CA ASN A 126 -11.17 -1.66 -0.46
C ASN A 126 -9.68 -1.94 -0.74
N VAL A 127 -8.80 -0.97 -0.51
CA VAL A 127 -7.36 -1.13 -0.78
C VAL A 127 -6.69 -1.92 0.32
N LEU A 128 -6.04 -3.02 -0.03
CA LEU A 128 -5.30 -3.86 0.91
C LEU A 128 -3.83 -3.44 1.08
N TYR A 129 -3.24 -2.89 0.02
CA TYR A 129 -1.84 -2.47 0.00
C TYR A 129 -1.63 -1.34 -1.02
N GLY A 130 -0.84 -0.34 -0.64
CA GLY A 130 -0.56 0.79 -1.53
C GLY A 130 -1.70 1.80 -1.61
N CYS A 131 -1.58 2.75 -2.50
CA CYS A 131 -2.62 3.72 -2.86
C CYS A 131 -2.19 4.46 -4.11
N ASP A 132 -2.94 4.35 -5.19
CA ASP A 132 -2.59 4.94 -6.48
C ASP A 132 -3.50 6.10 -6.90
N ILE A 133 -4.31 6.64 -5.99
CA ILE A 133 -5.29 7.69 -6.31
C ILE A 133 -4.63 8.88 -7.01
N CYS A 134 -3.49 9.35 -6.50
CA CYS A 134 -2.77 10.47 -7.09
C CYS A 134 -2.20 10.18 -8.48
N GLN A 135 -1.94 8.90 -8.82
CA GLN A 135 -1.52 8.46 -10.13
C GLN A 135 -2.72 8.28 -11.09
N GLN A 136 -3.81 7.69 -10.59
CA GLN A 136 -5.04 7.44 -11.37
C GLN A 136 -5.66 8.73 -11.90
N VAL A 137 -5.62 9.81 -11.11
CA VAL A 137 -6.18 11.12 -11.53
C VAL A 137 -5.20 11.98 -12.33
N CYS A 138 -3.95 11.54 -12.47
CA CYS A 138 -2.91 12.32 -13.15
C CYS A 138 -3.14 12.32 -14.67
N PRO A 139 -3.21 13.50 -15.32
CA PRO A 139 -3.41 13.59 -16.78
C PRO A 139 -2.29 12.90 -17.58
N PHE A 140 -1.07 12.86 -17.04
CA PHE A 140 0.07 12.20 -17.70
C PHE A 140 -0.06 10.68 -17.76
N ASN A 141 -0.95 10.07 -16.97
CA ASN A 141 -1.24 8.64 -17.03
C ASN A 141 -2.43 8.30 -17.95
N LYS A 142 -3.14 9.31 -18.46
CA LYS A 142 -4.30 9.06 -19.31
C LYS A 142 -3.88 8.37 -20.62
N GLY A 143 -4.47 7.20 -20.87
CA GLY A 143 -4.18 6.39 -22.06
C GLY A 143 -2.81 5.70 -22.04
N LYS A 144 -2.16 5.64 -20.88
CA LYS A 144 -0.91 4.92 -20.65
C LYS A 144 -1.25 3.54 -20.06
N ASP A 145 -1.30 2.54 -20.89
CA ASP A 145 -1.60 1.15 -20.50
C ASP A 145 -0.70 0.23 -21.34
N PHE A 146 0.50 0.01 -20.88
CA PHE A 146 1.54 -0.71 -21.61
C PHE A 146 1.75 -2.10 -21.03
N HIS A 147 1.30 -3.13 -21.71
CA HIS A 147 1.50 -4.54 -21.39
C HIS A 147 2.75 -5.11 -22.09
N VAL A 148 3.92 -4.52 -21.82
CA VAL A 148 5.19 -4.90 -22.48
C VAL A 148 5.92 -6.06 -21.81
N HIS A 149 5.49 -6.46 -20.62
CA HIS A 149 6.11 -7.50 -19.79
C HIS A 149 5.08 -8.54 -19.35
N PRO A 150 4.86 -9.62 -20.12
CA PRO A 150 3.88 -10.66 -19.76
C PRO A 150 4.11 -11.28 -18.38
N GLU A 151 5.36 -11.34 -17.92
CA GLU A 151 5.72 -11.82 -16.58
C GLU A 151 5.24 -10.93 -15.43
N MET A 152 4.82 -9.69 -15.73
CA MET A 152 4.27 -8.72 -14.77
C MET A 152 2.74 -8.64 -14.83
N GLU A 153 2.10 -9.39 -15.73
CA GLU A 153 0.64 -9.43 -15.79
C GLU A 153 0.06 -9.92 -14.45
N PRO A 154 -0.96 -9.24 -13.93
CA PRO A 154 -1.52 -9.56 -12.62
C PRO A 154 -2.33 -10.86 -12.68
N ASP A 155 -2.14 -11.72 -11.69
CA ASP A 155 -3.05 -12.81 -11.40
C ASP A 155 -4.30 -12.23 -10.67
N PRO A 156 -5.52 -12.36 -11.24
CA PRO A 156 -6.74 -11.78 -10.67
C PRO A 156 -6.99 -12.17 -9.22
N ASP A 157 -6.77 -13.44 -8.86
CA ASP A 157 -6.96 -13.93 -7.49
C ASP A 157 -5.97 -13.34 -6.49
N THR A 158 -4.87 -12.80 -6.99
CA THR A 158 -3.83 -12.19 -6.16
C THR A 158 -4.05 -10.69 -6.00
N VAL A 159 -4.50 -10.00 -7.05
CA VAL A 159 -4.70 -8.54 -7.01
C VAL A 159 -6.10 -8.14 -6.53
N MET A 160 -7.10 -9.01 -6.69
CA MET A 160 -8.46 -8.83 -6.18
C MET A 160 -8.91 -10.06 -5.37
N PRO A 161 -8.25 -10.35 -4.24
CA PRO A 161 -8.57 -11.54 -3.47
C PRO A 161 -9.93 -11.41 -2.78
N GLU A 162 -10.64 -12.53 -2.65
CA GLU A 162 -11.76 -12.62 -1.73
C GLU A 162 -11.31 -12.30 -0.30
N LEU A 163 -12.06 -11.42 0.39
CA LEU A 163 -11.62 -10.86 1.66
C LEU A 163 -11.85 -11.82 2.84
N ILE A 164 -12.98 -12.52 2.87
CA ILE A 164 -13.33 -13.45 3.97
C ILE A 164 -12.26 -14.53 4.15
N PRO A 165 -11.79 -15.25 3.10
CA PRO A 165 -10.71 -16.21 3.25
C PRO A 165 -9.38 -15.63 3.78
N MET A 166 -9.16 -14.33 3.64
CA MET A 166 -7.96 -13.68 4.18
C MET A 166 -7.97 -13.58 5.71
N LEU A 167 -9.14 -13.60 6.34
CA LEU A 167 -9.29 -13.42 7.79
C LEU A 167 -8.58 -14.54 8.59
N THR A 168 -8.60 -15.76 8.07
CA THR A 168 -8.01 -16.95 8.72
C THR A 168 -6.80 -17.51 7.99
N LEU A 169 -6.30 -16.82 6.95
CA LEU A 169 -5.18 -17.28 6.13
C LEU A 169 -3.95 -17.60 6.97
N SER A 170 -3.41 -18.83 6.82
CA SER A 170 -2.18 -19.24 7.51
C SER A 170 -0.94 -18.51 7.00
N ASN A 171 0.16 -18.51 7.77
CA ASN A 171 1.43 -17.92 7.28
C ASN A 171 1.94 -18.63 6.03
N LYS A 172 1.77 -19.95 5.92
CA LYS A 172 2.14 -20.74 4.73
C LYS A 172 1.26 -20.35 3.54
N GLY A 173 -0.06 -20.27 3.75
CA GLY A 173 -1.01 -19.85 2.72
C GLY A 173 -0.71 -18.45 2.21
N PHE A 174 -0.43 -17.50 3.13
CA PHE A 174 -0.03 -16.14 2.78
C PHE A 174 1.25 -16.12 1.92
N LYS A 175 2.30 -16.82 2.34
CA LYS A 175 3.57 -16.88 1.60
C LYS A 175 3.38 -17.48 0.21
N ASN A 176 2.58 -18.53 0.09
CA ASN A 176 2.33 -19.20 -1.19
C ASN A 176 1.55 -18.30 -2.16
N ARG A 177 0.52 -17.60 -1.66
CA ARG A 177 -0.38 -16.78 -2.50
C ARG A 177 0.18 -15.39 -2.79
N PHE A 178 0.69 -14.71 -1.77
CA PHE A 178 1.08 -13.31 -1.85
C PHE A 178 2.59 -13.06 -1.74
N GLY A 179 3.39 -14.10 -1.46
CA GLY A 179 4.81 -13.93 -1.13
C GLY A 179 5.68 -13.30 -2.24
N LYS A 180 5.21 -13.30 -3.49
CA LYS A 180 5.88 -12.66 -4.62
C LYS A 180 5.50 -11.18 -4.81
N LEU A 181 4.43 -10.72 -4.15
CA LEU A 181 3.97 -9.34 -4.27
C LEU A 181 4.80 -8.39 -3.41
N ALA A 182 4.93 -7.15 -3.87
CA ALA A 182 5.58 -6.09 -3.11
C ALA A 182 5.00 -5.93 -1.69
N GLY A 183 3.66 -6.07 -1.53
CA GLY A 183 3.00 -5.98 -0.24
C GLY A 183 3.37 -7.05 0.78
N ALA A 184 3.97 -8.16 0.34
CA ALA A 184 4.30 -9.29 1.21
C ALA A 184 5.43 -9.00 2.21
N TRP A 185 6.29 -8.02 1.96
CA TRP A 185 7.44 -7.71 2.82
C TRP A 185 7.05 -7.30 4.25
N ARG A 186 5.86 -6.72 4.43
CA ARG A 186 5.32 -6.39 5.76
C ARG A 186 4.68 -7.60 6.47
N GLY A 187 4.52 -8.72 5.76
CA GLY A 187 3.82 -9.90 6.25
C GLY A 187 2.30 -9.77 6.21
N LYS A 188 1.60 -10.82 6.66
CA LYS A 188 0.14 -10.91 6.51
C LYS A 188 -0.67 -9.97 7.42
N LYS A 189 -0.11 -9.54 8.57
CA LYS A 189 -0.86 -8.75 9.56
C LYS A 189 -1.48 -7.47 9.00
N PRO A 190 -0.73 -6.58 8.31
CA PRO A 190 -1.33 -5.38 7.73
C PRO A 190 -2.40 -5.69 6.69
N LEU A 191 -2.18 -6.68 5.81
CA LEU A 191 -3.17 -7.05 4.79
C LEU A 191 -4.45 -7.61 5.41
N GLN A 192 -4.32 -8.45 6.44
CA GLN A 192 -5.46 -9.01 7.16
C GLN A 192 -6.27 -7.92 7.89
N ARG A 193 -5.59 -6.97 8.56
CA ARG A 193 -6.23 -5.79 9.15
C ARG A 193 -6.98 -4.98 8.08
N ASN A 194 -6.33 -4.73 6.94
CA ASN A 194 -6.92 -3.96 5.86
C ASN A 194 -8.10 -4.70 5.21
N ALA A 195 -8.06 -6.04 5.13
CA ALA A 195 -9.19 -6.85 4.67
C ALA A 195 -10.41 -6.70 5.61
N ILE A 196 -10.20 -6.72 6.92
CA ILE A 196 -11.29 -6.46 7.90
C ILE A 196 -11.88 -5.07 7.67
N ILE A 197 -11.04 -4.04 7.50
CA ILE A 197 -11.52 -2.67 7.25
C ILE A 197 -12.26 -2.57 5.91
N ALA A 198 -11.75 -3.23 4.87
CA ALA A 198 -12.39 -3.25 3.55
C ALA A 198 -13.78 -3.90 3.60
N LEU A 199 -13.99 -4.98 4.37
CA LEU A 199 -15.30 -5.60 4.57
C LEU A 199 -16.31 -4.59 5.17
N VAL A 200 -15.87 -3.77 6.11
CA VAL A 200 -16.71 -2.69 6.66
C VAL A 200 -17.03 -1.65 5.60
N ASN A 201 -16.04 -1.18 4.86
CA ASN A 201 -16.22 -0.17 3.81
C ASN A 201 -17.11 -0.66 2.65
N LEU A 202 -17.13 -1.96 2.40
CA LEU A 202 -18.03 -2.62 1.44
C LEU A 202 -19.40 -2.97 2.02
N HIS A 203 -19.64 -2.71 3.31
CA HIS A 203 -20.85 -3.09 4.03
C HIS A 203 -21.20 -4.57 3.94
N ASP A 204 -20.18 -5.44 3.89
CA ASP A 204 -20.36 -6.89 3.75
C ASP A 204 -20.74 -7.52 5.09
N ARG A 205 -22.06 -7.59 5.35
CA ARG A 205 -22.62 -8.19 6.57
C ARG A 205 -22.41 -9.70 6.64
N SER A 206 -22.15 -10.36 5.53
CA SER A 206 -21.88 -11.82 5.52
C SER A 206 -20.58 -12.16 6.25
N ALA A 207 -19.69 -11.19 6.44
CA ALA A 207 -18.44 -11.33 7.18
C ALA A 207 -18.63 -11.45 8.71
N VAL A 208 -19.78 -11.05 9.27
CA VAL A 208 -19.98 -11.00 10.73
C VAL A 208 -19.68 -12.32 11.43
N PRO A 209 -20.19 -13.49 11.00
CA PRO A 209 -19.86 -14.77 11.66
C PRO A 209 -18.35 -15.07 11.64
N HIS A 210 -17.65 -14.77 10.53
CA HIS A 210 -16.22 -14.99 10.41
C HIS A 210 -15.40 -14.01 11.27
N LEU A 211 -15.88 -12.78 11.43
CA LEU A 211 -15.26 -11.79 12.33
C LEU A 211 -15.40 -12.20 13.80
N LEU A 212 -16.53 -12.80 14.20
CA LEU A 212 -16.72 -13.35 15.54
C LEU A 212 -15.75 -14.51 15.80
N GLU A 213 -15.53 -15.40 14.80
CA GLU A 213 -14.53 -16.45 14.89
C GLU A 213 -13.11 -15.85 15.05
N VAL A 214 -12.77 -14.80 14.30
CA VAL A 214 -11.47 -14.09 14.43
C VAL A 214 -11.31 -13.50 15.84
N ILE A 215 -12.35 -12.92 16.42
CA ILE A 215 -12.31 -12.39 17.78
C ILE A 215 -11.98 -13.49 18.80
N ASP A 216 -12.54 -14.67 18.64
CA ASP A 216 -12.33 -15.78 19.58
C ASP A 216 -10.99 -16.49 19.38
N THR A 217 -10.52 -16.64 18.14
CA THR A 217 -9.43 -17.57 17.81
C THR A 217 -8.11 -16.92 17.39
N ASP A 218 -8.10 -15.67 16.89
CA ASP A 218 -6.85 -15.07 16.41
C ASP A 218 -5.92 -14.74 17.59
N PRO A 219 -4.64 -15.17 17.56
CA PRO A 219 -3.73 -14.95 18.69
C PRO A 219 -3.29 -13.49 18.87
N ARG A 220 -3.65 -12.61 17.94
CA ARG A 220 -3.10 -11.22 17.90
C ARG A 220 -4.14 -10.21 18.39
N PRO A 221 -3.89 -9.50 19.50
CA PRO A 221 -4.82 -8.51 20.05
C PRO A 221 -5.30 -7.48 19.03
N MET A 222 -4.40 -6.97 18.19
CA MET A 222 -4.73 -5.98 17.17
C MET A 222 -5.76 -6.51 16.14
N ILE A 223 -5.65 -7.76 15.71
CA ILE A 223 -6.58 -8.35 14.74
C ILE A 223 -7.93 -8.58 15.40
N ARG A 224 -7.98 -9.16 16.62
CA ARG A 224 -9.22 -9.36 17.37
C ARG A 224 -9.97 -8.04 17.62
N ALA A 225 -9.25 -7.01 18.06
CA ALA A 225 -9.87 -5.72 18.34
C ALA A 225 -10.32 -4.97 17.05
N THR A 226 -9.59 -5.13 15.94
CA THR A 226 -10.06 -4.62 14.64
C THR A 226 -11.32 -5.36 14.19
N ALA A 227 -11.40 -6.68 14.43
CA ALA A 227 -12.61 -7.45 14.13
C ALA A 227 -13.78 -7.06 15.03
N ALA A 228 -13.56 -6.76 16.31
CA ALA A 228 -14.60 -6.26 17.21
C ALA A 228 -15.17 -4.91 16.73
N TRP A 229 -14.30 -3.99 16.32
CA TRP A 229 -14.72 -2.76 15.66
C TRP A 229 -15.58 -3.06 14.42
N ALA A 230 -15.13 -3.96 13.54
CA ALA A 230 -15.82 -4.29 12.30
C ALA A 230 -17.22 -4.90 12.58
N VAL A 231 -17.32 -5.79 13.56
CA VAL A 231 -18.61 -6.35 13.99
C VAL A 231 -19.55 -5.22 14.48
N SER A 232 -19.03 -4.27 15.27
CA SER A 232 -19.86 -3.14 15.74
C SER A 232 -20.33 -2.23 14.61
N GLU A 233 -19.65 -2.20 13.46
CA GLU A 233 -20.08 -1.45 12.28
C GLU A 233 -21.09 -2.23 11.41
N LEU A 234 -20.91 -3.55 11.27
CA LEU A 234 -21.66 -4.39 10.32
C LEU A 234 -22.91 -5.03 10.91
N ALA A 235 -22.96 -5.26 12.23
CA ALA A 235 -24.10 -5.90 12.86
C ALA A 235 -25.40 -5.12 12.60
N ALA A 236 -26.41 -5.82 12.07
CA ALA A 236 -27.67 -5.21 11.64
C ALA A 236 -28.50 -4.72 12.83
N THR A 237 -28.51 -5.50 13.91
CA THR A 237 -29.24 -5.21 15.14
C THR A 237 -28.37 -5.66 16.31
N PRO A 238 -27.96 -4.75 17.17
CA PRO A 238 -27.33 -5.11 18.43
C PRO A 238 -28.30 -5.96 19.28
N ASN A 239 -27.79 -7.06 19.81
CA ASN A 239 -28.51 -7.89 20.73
C ASN A 239 -27.67 -8.16 21.99
N ALA A 240 -28.31 -8.55 23.07
CA ALA A 240 -27.65 -8.83 24.34
C ALA A 240 -26.58 -9.94 24.21
N GLU A 241 -26.78 -10.90 23.31
CA GLU A 241 -25.84 -11.99 23.05
C GLU A 241 -24.52 -11.46 22.46
N LEU A 242 -24.59 -10.61 21.44
CA LEU A 242 -23.41 -9.97 20.85
C LEU A 242 -22.67 -9.10 21.86
N THR A 243 -23.40 -8.29 22.64
CA THR A 243 -22.80 -7.46 23.69
C THR A 243 -22.05 -8.33 24.70
N THR A 244 -22.72 -9.37 25.23
CA THR A 244 -22.08 -10.31 26.18
C THR A 244 -20.87 -11.02 25.59
N PHE A 245 -20.90 -11.37 24.30
CA PHE A 245 -19.75 -11.98 23.63
C PHE A 245 -18.56 -11.01 23.59
N LEU A 246 -18.77 -9.75 23.18
CA LEU A 246 -17.72 -8.75 23.10
C LEU A 246 -17.16 -8.36 24.47
N GLU A 247 -18.00 -8.29 25.53
CA GLU A 247 -17.54 -8.06 26.91
C GLU A 247 -16.63 -9.18 27.40
N LYS A 248 -17.02 -10.44 27.15
CA LYS A 248 -16.18 -11.61 27.47
C LYS A 248 -14.87 -11.63 26.72
N ALA A 249 -14.89 -11.21 25.45
CA ALA A 249 -13.68 -11.11 24.64
C ALA A 249 -12.78 -9.97 25.14
N GLN A 250 -13.33 -8.79 25.46
CA GLN A 250 -12.60 -7.66 26.03
C GLN A 250 -11.89 -8.03 27.34
N ALA A 251 -12.58 -8.78 28.22
CA ALA A 251 -12.01 -9.21 29.51
C ALA A 251 -10.77 -10.12 29.36
N LYS A 252 -10.65 -10.81 28.24
CA LYS A 252 -9.47 -11.64 27.92
C LYS A 252 -8.32 -10.84 27.31
N GLU A 253 -8.52 -9.58 26.91
CA GLU A 253 -7.49 -8.79 26.24
C GLU A 253 -6.41 -8.32 27.22
N THR A 254 -5.17 -8.44 26.79
CA THR A 254 -3.99 -8.16 27.61
C THR A 254 -3.33 -6.81 27.32
N THR A 255 -3.73 -6.14 26.23
CA THR A 255 -3.17 -4.85 25.84
C THR A 255 -4.19 -3.73 25.98
N ALA A 256 -3.78 -2.60 26.58
CA ALA A 256 -4.64 -1.44 26.79
C ALA A 256 -5.26 -0.91 25.47
N LEU A 257 -4.48 -0.96 24.37
CA LEU A 257 -4.99 -0.53 23.07
C LEU A 257 -6.11 -1.45 22.55
N ALA A 258 -5.99 -2.76 22.71
CA ALA A 258 -7.05 -3.69 22.31
C ALA A 258 -8.28 -3.50 23.19
N GLN A 259 -8.10 -3.42 24.51
CA GLN A 259 -9.21 -3.15 25.44
C GLN A 259 -9.97 -1.87 25.09
N ALA A 260 -9.26 -0.79 24.74
CA ALA A 260 -9.86 0.48 24.34
C ALA A 260 -10.66 0.36 23.02
N GLU A 261 -10.19 -0.41 22.04
CA GLU A 261 -10.93 -0.63 20.78
C GLU A 261 -12.19 -1.49 21.02
N PHE A 262 -12.14 -2.51 21.87
CA PHE A 262 -13.33 -3.26 22.29
C PHE A 262 -14.33 -2.37 23.01
N GLN A 263 -13.87 -1.50 23.91
CA GLN A 263 -14.72 -0.55 24.62
C GLN A 263 -15.46 0.36 23.64
N LYS A 264 -14.78 0.92 22.67
CA LYS A 264 -15.40 1.73 21.61
C LYS A 264 -16.42 0.93 20.76
N ALA A 265 -16.15 -0.35 20.52
CA ALA A 265 -17.09 -1.22 19.80
C ALA A 265 -18.37 -1.44 20.63
N LEU A 266 -18.26 -1.70 21.92
CA LEU A 266 -19.39 -1.84 22.85
C LEU A 266 -20.20 -0.55 22.96
N GLU A 267 -19.55 0.60 23.10
CA GLU A 267 -20.20 1.92 23.13
C GLU A 267 -21.00 2.19 21.84
N ARG A 268 -20.44 1.85 20.68
CA ARG A 268 -21.11 1.99 19.37
C ARG A 268 -22.35 1.10 19.28
N ILE A 269 -22.26 -0.13 19.79
CA ILE A 269 -23.40 -1.06 19.83
C ILE A 269 -24.51 -0.51 20.75
N ALA A 270 -24.16 0.03 21.90
CA ALA A 270 -25.12 0.57 22.87
C ALA A 270 -25.82 1.84 22.36
N GLN A 271 -25.27 2.56 21.39
CA GLN A 271 -25.83 3.77 20.78
C GLN A 271 -26.81 3.49 19.63
N ARG A 272 -26.94 2.25 19.19
CA ARG A 272 -27.82 1.81 18.09
C ARG A 272 -29.10 1.18 18.61
#